data_b715aba0ad4cc24909ec7ce697fa4bac
#
_entry.id   b715aba0ad4cc24909ec7ce697fa4bac
#
_cell.length_a   1.000
_cell.length_b   1.000
_cell.length_c   1.000
_cell.angle_alpha   90.00
_cell.angle_beta   90.00
_cell.angle_gamma   90.00
#
_symmetry.space_group_name_H-M   'P 1'
#
loop_
_entity.id
_entity.type
_entity.pdbx_description
1 polymer ?
#
loop_
_entity_poly.entity_id
_entity_poly.type
_entity_poly.pdbx_seq_one_letter_code
_entity_poly.pdbx_strand_id
1 'polypeptide(L)'
;STPNGEEERIFLNIAEVGFGAEVVIRMNNVGRFAGSKLAYPLSLLSCLFSYRKRPVEVHWGNNKQSVPALTNLAVANGRFFGRGLQPAPQAQVDDGLFDILLIEGLSAIKIATRFPALKDGPPPGEPGMTEFQTQSILVTGPATVGVEADGETLGNLPASFSVLPNELFVVRP
;
A
#
# COMPACT_ATOMS: atom_id res chain seq x y z
N SER A 1 10.33 -14.97 12.93
CA SER A 1 9.82 -14.16 14.06
C SER A 1 11.00 -13.65 14.86
N THR A 2 11.04 -12.34 15.09
CA THR A 2 12.02 -11.73 15.98
C THR A 2 11.74 -12.10 17.44
N PRO A 3 12.71 -11.94 18.38
CA PRO A 3 12.51 -12.24 19.80
C PRO A 3 11.36 -11.47 20.45
N ASN A 4 10.89 -10.37 19.84
CA ASN A 4 9.82 -9.51 20.33
C ASN A 4 8.43 -9.84 19.75
N GLY A 5 8.28 -10.93 19.01
CA GLY A 5 7.01 -11.31 18.36
C GLY A 5 6.69 -10.50 17.10
N GLU A 6 7.63 -9.71 16.60
CA GLU A 6 7.52 -9.03 15.31
C GLU A 6 7.71 -10.02 14.18
N GLU A 7 6.95 -9.87 13.12
CA GLU A 7 7.07 -10.66 11.91
C GLU A 7 7.78 -9.84 10.84
N GLU A 8 8.92 -10.35 10.36
CA GLU A 8 9.71 -9.71 9.31
C GLU A 8 9.48 -10.42 7.98
N ARG A 9 9.23 -9.67 6.92
CA ARG A 9 8.98 -10.15 5.56
C ARG A 9 9.72 -9.31 4.54
N ILE A 10 10.23 -9.97 3.50
CA ILE A 10 10.80 -9.30 2.33
C ILE A 10 9.70 -9.20 1.28
N PHE A 11 9.57 -8.02 0.66
CA PHE A 11 8.75 -7.80 -0.51
C PHE A 11 9.59 -7.18 -1.64
N LEU A 12 9.17 -7.34 -2.87
CA LEU A 12 9.97 -6.93 -4.04
C LEU A 12 9.34 -5.75 -4.78
N ASN A 13 8.03 -5.62 -4.71
CA ASN A 13 7.30 -4.71 -5.56
C ASN A 13 6.60 -3.60 -4.76
N ILE A 14 5.50 -3.87 -4.11
CA ILE A 14 4.71 -2.86 -3.39
C ILE A 14 4.14 -3.43 -2.10
N ALA A 15 4.21 -2.63 -1.03
CA ALA A 15 3.43 -2.85 0.18
C ALA A 15 2.38 -1.76 0.34
N GLU A 16 1.26 -2.09 0.98
CA GLU A 16 0.17 -1.15 1.22
C GLU A 16 -0.31 -1.20 2.67
N VAL A 17 -0.70 -0.02 3.17
CA VAL A 17 -1.31 0.17 4.49
C VAL A 17 -2.69 0.80 4.30
N GLY A 18 -3.73 0.15 4.80
CA GLY A 18 -5.08 0.68 4.79
C GLY A 18 -6.00 0.03 3.76
N PHE A 19 -6.57 0.80 2.83
CA PHE A 19 -7.61 0.31 1.89
C PHE A 19 -7.13 -0.86 1.01
N GLY A 20 -5.93 -0.76 0.43
CA GLY A 20 -5.38 -1.82 -0.42
C GLY A 20 -5.19 -3.12 0.36
N ALA A 21 -4.60 -3.03 1.56
CA ALA A 21 -4.45 -4.18 2.45
C ALA A 21 -5.80 -4.83 2.81
N GLU A 22 -6.84 -4.03 3.09
CA GLU A 22 -8.18 -4.55 3.37
C GLU A 22 -8.80 -5.29 2.16
N VAL A 23 -8.53 -4.81 0.93
CA VAL A 23 -8.96 -5.50 -0.30
C VAL A 23 -8.29 -6.87 -0.41
N VAL A 24 -6.99 -6.96 -0.15
CA VAL A 24 -6.21 -8.22 -0.19
C VAL A 24 -6.70 -9.19 0.88
N ILE A 25 -6.90 -8.72 2.12
CA ILE A 25 -7.44 -9.54 3.22
C ILE A 25 -8.78 -10.15 2.82
N ARG A 26 -9.69 -9.35 2.26
CA ARG A 26 -11.00 -9.85 1.80
C ARG A 26 -10.90 -10.77 0.61
N MET A 27 -10.02 -10.46 -0.33
CA MET A 27 -9.80 -11.31 -1.51
C MET A 27 -9.34 -12.71 -1.09
N ASN A 28 -8.43 -12.81 -0.15
CA ASN A 28 -7.94 -14.08 0.38
C ASN A 28 -9.06 -14.89 1.06
N ASN A 29 -10.00 -14.19 1.72
CA ASN A 29 -11.16 -14.85 2.35
C ASN A 29 -12.22 -15.28 1.31
N VAL A 30 -12.56 -14.41 0.36
CA VAL A 30 -13.59 -14.65 -0.67
C VAL A 30 -13.10 -15.66 -1.71
N GLY A 31 -11.81 -15.65 -2.05
CA GLY A 31 -11.22 -16.54 -3.05
C GLY A 31 -11.43 -18.04 -2.77
N ARG A 32 -11.60 -18.39 -1.49
CA ARG A 32 -11.93 -19.76 -1.06
C ARG A 32 -13.32 -20.23 -1.51
N PHE A 33 -14.25 -19.30 -1.77
CA PHE A 33 -15.66 -19.61 -2.06
C PHE A 33 -16.10 -19.23 -3.46
N ALA A 34 -15.61 -18.11 -4.01
CA ALA A 34 -16.12 -17.50 -5.25
C ALA A 34 -15.21 -17.70 -6.48
N GLY A 35 -14.06 -18.35 -6.31
CA GLY A 35 -13.04 -18.46 -7.37
C GLY A 35 -12.27 -17.16 -7.64
N SER A 36 -11.07 -17.29 -8.18
CA SER A 36 -10.09 -16.20 -8.29
C SER A 36 -10.54 -15.02 -9.19
N LYS A 37 -11.38 -15.28 -10.18
CA LYS A 37 -11.82 -14.23 -11.15
C LYS A 37 -12.79 -13.22 -10.53
N LEU A 38 -13.65 -13.66 -9.59
CA LEU A 38 -14.66 -12.83 -8.94
C LEU A 38 -14.21 -12.29 -7.57
N ALA A 39 -13.21 -12.92 -6.95
CA ALA A 39 -12.75 -12.55 -5.62
C ALA A 39 -12.29 -11.09 -5.55
N TYR A 40 -11.47 -10.62 -6.49
CA TYR A 40 -10.97 -9.25 -6.51
C TYR A 40 -12.09 -8.19 -6.67
N PRO A 41 -12.96 -8.22 -7.70
CA PRO A 41 -14.01 -7.22 -7.86
C PRO A 41 -15.02 -7.22 -6.71
N LEU A 42 -15.37 -8.38 -6.16
CA LEU A 42 -16.26 -8.46 -5.00
C LEU A 42 -15.62 -7.88 -3.75
N SER A 43 -14.35 -8.16 -3.51
CA SER A 43 -13.59 -7.61 -2.37
C SER A 43 -13.43 -6.11 -2.48
N LEU A 44 -13.06 -5.60 -3.66
CA LEU A 44 -12.97 -4.17 -3.93
C LEU A 44 -14.31 -3.47 -3.65
N LEU A 45 -15.40 -3.98 -4.22
CA LEU A 45 -16.74 -3.43 -4.02
C LEU A 45 -17.15 -3.44 -2.55
N SER A 46 -16.92 -4.56 -1.85
CA SER A 46 -17.18 -4.68 -0.42
C SER A 46 -16.38 -3.66 0.39
N CYS A 47 -15.10 -3.47 0.07
CA CYS A 47 -14.23 -2.48 0.74
C CYS A 47 -14.72 -1.06 0.50
N LEU A 48 -15.11 -0.70 -0.72
CA LEU A 48 -15.61 0.64 -1.05
C LEU A 48 -16.76 1.09 -0.12
N PHE A 49 -17.63 0.17 0.27
CA PHE A 49 -18.78 0.50 1.13
C PHE A 49 -18.51 0.35 2.63
N SER A 50 -17.52 -0.43 3.03
CA SER A 50 -17.34 -0.76 4.44
C SER A 50 -16.02 -0.26 5.03
N TYR A 51 -15.04 0.14 4.21
CA TYR A 51 -13.76 0.65 4.69
C TYR A 51 -13.96 1.91 5.53
N ARG A 52 -13.37 1.90 6.72
CA ARG A 52 -13.36 3.04 7.63
C ARG A 52 -11.96 3.60 7.74
N LYS A 53 -11.79 4.83 7.29
CA LYS A 53 -10.54 5.58 7.46
C LYS A 53 -10.19 5.69 8.95
N ARG A 54 -8.89 5.58 9.25
CA ARG A 54 -8.37 5.64 10.61
C ARG A 54 -7.26 6.69 10.69
N PRO A 55 -7.09 7.34 11.85
CA PRO A 55 -5.95 8.20 12.06
C PRO A 55 -4.67 7.36 12.18
N VAL A 56 -3.62 7.83 11.53
CA VAL A 56 -2.27 7.24 11.63
C VAL A 56 -1.22 8.33 11.72
N GLU A 57 -0.03 7.97 12.18
CA GLU A 57 1.15 8.81 12.09
C GLU A 57 2.16 8.16 11.15
N VAL A 58 2.72 8.94 10.27
CA VAL A 58 3.72 8.52 9.29
C VAL A 58 5.03 9.23 9.61
N HIS A 59 6.12 8.46 9.74
CA HIS A 59 7.44 8.96 10.07
C HIS A 59 8.44 8.51 9.00
N TRP A 60 9.24 9.45 8.46
CA TRP A 60 10.30 9.15 7.50
C TRP A 60 11.45 10.16 7.62
N GLY A 61 12.68 9.68 7.70
CA GLY A 61 13.83 10.52 7.99
C GLY A 61 13.61 11.34 9.26
N ASN A 62 13.69 12.67 9.14
CA ASN A 62 13.38 13.61 10.22
C ASN A 62 11.96 14.19 10.16
N ASN A 63 11.12 13.67 9.25
CA ASN A 63 9.75 14.15 9.05
C ASN A 63 8.74 13.31 9.81
N LYS A 64 7.66 13.97 10.21
CA LYS A 64 6.49 13.34 10.82
C LYS A 64 5.22 14.01 10.28
N GLN A 65 4.25 13.21 9.90
CA GLN A 65 2.93 13.68 9.47
C GLN A 65 1.84 12.94 10.22
N SER A 66 0.90 13.69 10.79
CA SER A 66 -0.36 13.14 11.30
C SER A 66 -1.37 13.10 10.16
N VAL A 67 -1.93 11.93 9.92
CA VAL A 67 -2.91 11.65 8.87
C VAL A 67 -4.23 11.26 9.52
N PRO A 68 -5.16 12.20 9.73
CA PRO A 68 -6.38 11.97 10.51
C PRO A 68 -7.34 10.97 9.85
N ALA A 69 -7.24 10.77 8.54
CA ALA A 69 -8.17 9.94 7.80
C ALA A 69 -7.46 9.15 6.67
N LEU A 70 -6.58 8.21 7.05
CA LEU A 70 -5.87 7.39 6.07
C LEU A 70 -6.86 6.65 5.17
N THR A 71 -6.75 6.86 3.87
CA THR A 71 -7.39 6.04 2.85
C THR A 71 -6.47 4.90 2.47
N ASN A 72 -5.27 5.21 1.98
CA ASN A 72 -4.25 4.22 1.62
C ASN A 72 -2.85 4.84 1.69
N LEU A 73 -1.86 4.04 1.98
CA LEU A 73 -0.46 4.39 1.83
C LEU A 73 0.22 3.26 1.07
N ALA A 74 0.75 3.57 -0.12
CA ALA A 74 1.55 2.64 -0.90
C ALA A 74 3.03 2.93 -0.68
N VAL A 75 3.79 1.89 -0.38
CA VAL A 75 5.26 1.86 -0.26
C VAL A 75 5.77 1.10 -1.47
N ALA A 76 6.18 1.82 -2.50
CA ALA A 76 6.49 1.25 -3.80
C ALA A 76 8.00 1.18 -4.03
N ASN A 77 8.50 -0.01 -4.30
CA ASN A 77 9.81 -0.26 -4.89
C ASN A 77 9.68 -0.36 -6.43
N GLY A 78 8.58 -0.92 -6.92
CA GLY A 78 8.25 -1.03 -8.33
C GLY A 78 7.09 -0.12 -8.75
N ARG A 79 6.96 0.10 -10.06
CA ARG A 79 5.97 1.04 -10.64
C ARG A 79 4.55 0.49 -10.67
N PHE A 80 4.41 -0.82 -10.88
CA PHE A 80 3.15 -1.46 -11.25
C PHE A 80 2.69 -2.46 -10.23
N PHE A 81 1.38 -2.49 -9.95
CA PHE A 81 0.76 -3.57 -9.20
C PHE A 81 -0.60 -3.98 -9.80
N GLY A 82 -1.12 -5.12 -9.33
CA GLY A 82 -2.40 -5.62 -9.76
C GLY A 82 -2.51 -5.76 -11.29
N ARG A 83 -3.50 -5.11 -11.90
CA ARG A 83 -3.75 -5.15 -13.35
C ARG A 83 -3.18 -3.94 -14.09
N GLY A 84 -1.95 -3.57 -13.81
CA GLY A 84 -1.26 -2.47 -14.48
C GLY A 84 -1.59 -1.09 -13.91
N LEU A 85 -1.95 -1.02 -12.64
CA LEU A 85 -2.03 0.23 -11.90
C LEU A 85 -0.62 0.72 -11.59
N GLN A 86 -0.42 2.02 -11.62
CA GLN A 86 0.86 2.68 -11.39
C GLN A 86 0.76 3.67 -10.23
N PRO A 87 0.82 3.23 -8.99
CA PRO A 87 0.80 4.14 -7.84
C PRO A 87 2.05 5.01 -7.77
N ALA A 88 3.16 4.53 -8.35
CA ALA A 88 4.44 5.20 -8.37
C ALA A 88 5.09 5.08 -9.77
N PRO A 89 4.65 5.87 -10.76
CA PRO A 89 5.14 5.74 -12.14
C PRO A 89 6.62 6.08 -12.31
N GLN A 90 7.20 6.82 -11.36
CA GLN A 90 8.61 7.20 -11.36
C GLN A 90 9.52 6.23 -10.60
N ALA A 91 8.97 5.23 -9.90
CA ALA A 91 9.73 4.30 -9.08
C ALA A 91 10.85 3.59 -9.88
N GLN A 92 12.01 3.45 -9.24
CA GLN A 92 13.19 2.77 -9.80
C GLN A 92 13.65 1.71 -8.80
N VAL A 93 13.67 0.46 -9.21
CA VAL A 93 13.95 -0.68 -8.32
C VAL A 93 15.41 -0.76 -7.84
N ASP A 94 16.28 0.08 -8.38
CA ASP A 94 17.74 0.06 -8.16
C ASP A 94 18.31 1.39 -7.64
N ASP A 95 17.47 2.36 -7.24
CA ASP A 95 17.90 3.65 -6.70
C ASP A 95 18.03 3.68 -5.16
N GLY A 96 17.61 2.60 -4.48
CA GLY A 96 17.66 2.49 -3.03
C GLY A 96 16.63 3.32 -2.29
N LEU A 97 15.53 3.69 -2.95
CA LEU A 97 14.43 4.46 -2.39
C LEU A 97 13.10 3.74 -2.57
N PHE A 98 12.18 4.00 -1.67
CA PHE A 98 10.76 3.77 -1.89
C PHE A 98 10.11 5.04 -2.40
N ASP A 99 9.23 4.90 -3.38
CA ASP A 99 8.27 5.92 -3.79
C ASP A 99 6.99 5.74 -2.98
N ILE A 100 6.61 6.76 -2.23
CA ILE A 100 5.45 6.73 -1.34
C ILE A 100 4.31 7.49 -1.99
N LEU A 101 3.14 6.84 -2.07
CA LEU A 101 1.87 7.50 -2.37
C LEU A 101 0.97 7.44 -1.14
N LEU A 102 0.83 8.56 -0.45
CA LEU A 102 -0.08 8.73 0.67
C LEU A 102 -1.41 9.31 0.19
N ILE A 103 -2.50 8.61 0.46
CA ILE A 103 -3.86 9.01 0.11
C ILE A 103 -4.68 9.22 1.38
N GLU A 104 -5.16 10.43 1.55
CA GLU A 104 -5.90 10.87 2.73
C GLU A 104 -7.31 11.36 2.36
N GLY A 105 -8.29 11.02 3.19
CA GLY A 105 -9.62 11.63 3.18
C GLY A 105 -10.53 11.27 2.00
N LEU A 106 -10.11 10.43 1.04
CA LEU A 106 -10.92 10.10 -0.12
C LEU A 106 -12.18 9.32 0.27
N SER A 107 -13.32 9.72 -0.28
CA SER A 107 -14.57 8.95 -0.16
C SER A 107 -14.56 7.71 -1.04
N ALA A 108 -15.42 6.72 -0.74
CA ALA A 108 -15.58 5.51 -1.55
C ALA A 108 -15.86 5.82 -3.03
N ILE A 109 -16.67 6.84 -3.31
CA ILE A 109 -16.98 7.28 -4.68
C ILE A 109 -15.72 7.81 -5.37
N LYS A 110 -14.94 8.66 -4.68
CA LYS A 110 -13.68 9.18 -5.21
C LYS A 110 -12.67 8.06 -5.47
N ILE A 111 -12.55 7.09 -4.57
CA ILE A 111 -11.71 5.92 -4.80
C ILE A 111 -12.15 5.18 -6.07
N ALA A 112 -13.45 4.86 -6.19
CA ALA A 112 -13.99 4.12 -7.33
C ALA A 112 -13.77 4.85 -8.67
N THR A 113 -13.92 6.18 -8.70
CA THR A 113 -13.76 6.98 -9.91
C THR A 113 -12.30 7.28 -10.26
N ARG A 114 -11.41 7.35 -9.26
CA ARG A 114 -9.97 7.63 -9.46
C ARG A 114 -9.14 6.37 -9.69
N PHE A 115 -9.60 5.22 -9.22
CA PHE A 115 -8.87 3.97 -9.36
C PHE A 115 -8.50 3.61 -10.82
N PRO A 116 -9.37 3.78 -11.83
CA PRO A 116 -8.98 3.57 -13.23
C PRO A 116 -7.91 4.55 -13.72
N ALA A 117 -7.89 5.78 -13.20
CA ALA A 117 -6.90 6.78 -13.57
C ALA A 117 -5.49 6.45 -13.07
N LEU A 118 -5.36 5.63 -12.03
CA LEU A 118 -4.06 5.12 -11.56
C LEU A 118 -3.32 4.25 -12.59
N LYS A 119 -3.93 3.89 -13.71
CA LYS A 119 -3.21 3.29 -14.84
C LYS A 119 -2.19 4.23 -15.46
N ASP A 120 -2.46 5.53 -15.39
CA ASP A 120 -1.59 6.59 -15.91
C ASP A 120 -0.81 7.30 -14.78
N GLY A 121 -0.90 6.77 -13.56
CA GLY A 121 -0.34 7.34 -12.34
C GLY A 121 -1.30 8.24 -11.56
N PRO A 122 -0.93 8.67 -10.35
CA PRO A 122 -1.72 9.62 -9.57
C PRO A 122 -1.76 10.97 -10.30
N PRO A 123 -2.93 11.65 -10.36
CA PRO A 123 -3.03 12.96 -10.96
C PRO A 123 -2.17 13.98 -10.21
N PRO A 124 -1.31 14.74 -10.88
CA PRO A 124 -0.47 15.74 -10.22
C PRO A 124 -1.29 16.77 -9.43
N GLY A 125 -0.91 17.01 -8.17
CA GLY A 125 -1.56 17.99 -7.32
C GLY A 125 -2.99 17.63 -6.88
N GLU A 126 -3.40 16.37 -6.98
CA GLU A 126 -4.71 15.94 -6.51
C GLU A 126 -4.83 16.13 -5.00
N PRO A 127 -5.85 16.86 -4.52
CA PRO A 127 -6.06 17.06 -3.09
C PRO A 127 -6.24 15.73 -2.35
N GLY A 128 -5.51 15.57 -1.24
CA GLY A 128 -5.51 14.34 -0.45
C GLY A 128 -4.58 13.25 -0.99
N MET A 129 -3.73 13.57 -1.96
CA MET A 129 -2.62 12.72 -2.41
C MET A 129 -1.29 13.45 -2.18
N THR A 130 -0.34 12.75 -1.58
CA THR A 130 1.02 13.25 -1.32
C THR A 130 2.02 12.20 -1.78
N GLU A 131 2.98 12.63 -2.58
CA GLU A 131 4.06 11.79 -3.10
C GLU A 131 5.39 12.24 -2.52
N PHE A 132 6.23 11.31 -2.12
CA PHE A 132 7.61 11.57 -1.68
C PHE A 132 8.44 10.29 -1.74
N GLN A 133 9.78 10.44 -1.65
CA GLN A 133 10.70 9.31 -1.62
C GLN A 133 11.39 9.18 -0.27
N THR A 134 11.70 7.95 0.14
CA THR A 134 12.43 7.67 1.37
C THR A 134 13.09 6.30 1.36
N GLN A 135 14.16 6.14 2.12
CA GLN A 135 14.79 4.81 2.35
C GLN A 135 14.05 3.98 3.39
N SER A 136 13.33 4.64 4.29
CA SER A 136 12.58 3.95 5.34
C SER A 136 11.37 4.76 5.77
N ILE A 137 10.33 4.06 6.21
CA ILE A 137 9.09 4.65 6.69
C ILE A 137 8.52 3.81 7.83
N LEU A 138 8.09 4.48 8.90
CA LEU A 138 7.34 3.88 10.00
C LEU A 138 5.93 4.44 9.99
N VAL A 139 4.95 3.55 10.03
CA VAL A 139 3.54 3.90 10.15
C VAL A 139 3.02 3.37 11.47
N THR A 140 2.47 4.25 12.29
CA THR A 140 1.87 3.89 13.58
C THR A 140 0.39 4.29 13.59
N GLY A 141 -0.41 3.51 14.31
CA GLY A 141 -1.86 3.75 14.36
C GLY A 141 -2.60 2.58 15.01
N PRO A 142 -3.94 2.56 14.89
CA PRO A 142 -4.73 1.49 15.46
C PRO A 142 -4.39 0.12 14.84
N ALA A 143 -4.32 -0.92 15.69
CA ALA A 143 -4.12 -2.31 15.28
C ALA A 143 -5.31 -2.90 14.46
N THR A 144 -6.18 -2.05 13.94
CA THR A 144 -7.27 -2.40 13.00
C THR A 144 -6.97 -1.95 11.57
N VAL A 145 -5.82 -1.32 11.35
CA VAL A 145 -5.35 -0.93 10.02
C VAL A 145 -4.46 -2.03 9.49
N GLY A 146 -4.91 -2.67 8.42
CA GLY A 146 -4.21 -3.79 7.79
C GLY A 146 -2.97 -3.36 7.02
N VAL A 147 -2.03 -4.29 6.92
CA VAL A 147 -0.79 -4.21 6.15
C VAL A 147 -0.69 -5.41 5.22
N GLU A 148 -0.33 -5.16 3.98
CA GLU A 148 -0.04 -6.19 3.00
C GLU A 148 1.28 -5.90 2.26
N ALA A 149 1.88 -6.90 1.64
CA ALA A 149 2.97 -6.72 0.69
C ALA A 149 2.92 -7.80 -0.40
N ASP A 150 3.11 -7.38 -1.64
CA ASP A 150 3.07 -8.24 -2.84
C ASP A 150 1.83 -9.16 -2.92
N GLY A 151 0.69 -8.69 -2.38
CA GLY A 151 -0.57 -9.43 -2.35
C GLY A 151 -0.75 -10.39 -1.18
N GLU A 152 0.19 -10.41 -0.23
CA GLU A 152 0.10 -11.22 0.98
C GLU A 152 -0.22 -10.36 2.21
N THR A 153 -1.14 -10.83 3.03
CA THR A 153 -1.48 -10.15 4.29
C THR A 153 -0.38 -10.37 5.31
N LEU A 154 0.17 -9.28 5.86
CA LEU A 154 1.25 -9.33 6.85
C LEU A 154 0.79 -9.09 8.29
N GLY A 155 -0.38 -8.51 8.48
CA GLY A 155 -0.90 -8.18 9.80
C GLY A 155 -1.48 -6.77 9.87
N ASN A 156 -1.21 -6.07 10.96
CA ASN A 156 -1.75 -4.74 11.24
C ASN A 156 -0.65 -3.81 11.74
N LEU A 157 -0.97 -2.49 11.82
CA LEU A 157 -0.08 -1.50 12.41
C LEU A 157 0.27 -1.82 13.89
N PRO A 158 1.48 -1.39 14.34
CA PRO A 158 2.48 -0.60 13.64
C PRO A 158 3.28 -1.42 12.61
N ALA A 159 3.78 -0.75 11.55
CA ALA A 159 4.62 -1.37 10.53
C ALA A 159 5.77 -0.45 10.13
N SER A 160 6.96 -1.01 9.94
CA SER A 160 8.12 -0.31 9.40
C SER A 160 8.57 -0.96 8.11
N PHE A 161 8.99 -0.13 7.15
CA PHE A 161 9.52 -0.57 5.87
C PHE A 161 10.89 0.05 5.66
N SER A 162 11.85 -0.74 5.20
CA SER A 162 13.21 -0.29 4.92
C SER A 162 13.72 -0.93 3.64
N VAL A 163 14.35 -0.14 2.78
CA VAL A 163 15.00 -0.68 1.57
C VAL A 163 16.22 -1.49 1.98
N LEU A 164 16.39 -2.66 1.34
CA LEU A 164 17.59 -3.47 1.40
C LEU A 164 18.29 -3.33 0.04
N PRO A 165 19.21 -2.37 -0.13
CA PRO A 165 19.80 -2.09 -1.43
C PRO A 165 20.76 -3.19 -1.87
N ASN A 166 20.71 -3.54 -3.16
CA ASN A 166 21.62 -4.50 -3.81
C ASN A 166 21.58 -5.95 -3.27
N GLU A 167 20.48 -6.36 -2.60
CA GLU A 167 20.35 -7.72 -2.08
C GLU A 167 19.87 -8.72 -3.15
N LEU A 168 19.28 -8.25 -4.25
CA LEU A 168 18.76 -9.11 -5.30
C LEU A 168 19.36 -8.78 -6.66
N PHE A 169 19.91 -9.79 -7.33
CA PHE A 169 20.38 -9.67 -8.70
C PHE A 169 19.33 -10.22 -9.67
N VAL A 170 18.86 -9.37 -10.59
CA VAL A 170 17.89 -9.74 -11.63
C VAL A 170 18.59 -9.81 -12.97
N VAL A 171 18.48 -10.97 -13.64
CA VAL A 171 18.95 -11.13 -15.01
C VAL A 171 17.96 -10.44 -15.94
N ARG A 172 18.45 -9.46 -16.71
CA ARG A 172 17.66 -8.85 -17.78
C ARG A 172 17.89 -9.63 -19.07
N PRO A 173 16.85 -9.93 -19.85
CA PRO A 173 16.97 -10.57 -21.16
C PRO A 173 17.66 -9.66 -22.17
#